data_b2aebc4543b62604599fecfd389a8e3d
#
_entry.id   b2aebc4543b62604599fecfd389a8e3d
#
_cell.length_a   1.000
_cell.length_b   1.000
_cell.length_c   1.000
_cell.angle_alpha   90.00
_cell.angle_beta   90.00
_cell.angle_gamma   90.00
#
_symmetry.space_group_name_H-M   'P 1'
#
loop_
_entity.id
_entity.type
_entity.pdbx_description
1 polymer ?
#
loop_
_entity_poly.entity_id
_entity_poly.type
_entity_poly.pdbx_seq_one_letter_code
_entity_poly.pdbx_strand_id
1 'polypeptide(L)'
;MAKEERHRPFSYENEDSNTMVIFVHGVIEGPNQFKEFAKIAYKKNFSYSAILLDGHGKRGIDFAKSNKEKWIESLDREIVKYKDKYEKIILVGHSMGGLLSILASLKYKDKISGLVLIAVPFRVFIKSKMIISSIKIYFGRIKKNDFLTMKAYDALSVGMCNLGTYIKWIPRYLDLFTLMHITEKKLPKLEVPTLIIYTKKDELVSEKSLRVLEKNLRNDYEIIHLEESGHFYYNRKELSQILKKFKEFLDKL
;
A
#
# COMPACT_ATOMS: atom_id res chain seq x y z
N MET A 1 9.84 -23.45 2.63
CA MET A 1 8.45 -22.92 2.65
C MET A 1 8.22 -22.12 1.40
N ALA A 2 7.20 -22.44 0.65
CA ALA A 2 6.83 -21.70 -0.55
C ALA A 2 6.51 -20.23 -0.17
N LYS A 3 6.86 -19.26 -1.01
CA LYS A 3 6.61 -17.82 -0.81
C LYS A 3 5.13 -17.50 -0.63
N GLU A 4 4.27 -18.34 -1.18
CA GLU A 4 2.81 -18.28 -1.12
C GLU A 4 2.24 -18.34 0.32
N GLU A 5 2.97 -18.91 1.28
CA GLU A 5 2.53 -18.98 2.67
C GLU A 5 2.97 -17.77 3.53
N ARG A 6 3.85 -16.90 3.02
CA ARG A 6 4.42 -15.78 3.78
C ARG A 6 3.47 -14.60 3.95
N HIS A 7 2.59 -14.37 2.99
CA HIS A 7 1.69 -13.22 2.96
C HIS A 7 0.24 -13.71 2.99
N ARG A 8 -0.33 -13.71 4.18
CA ARG A 8 -1.75 -13.97 4.41
C ARG A 8 -2.43 -12.71 4.89
N PRO A 9 -3.71 -12.50 4.55
CA PRO A 9 -4.47 -11.43 5.18
C PRO A 9 -4.54 -11.68 6.69
N PHE A 10 -4.64 -10.62 7.47
CA PHE A 10 -4.81 -10.72 8.90
C PHE A 10 -5.73 -9.60 9.39
N SER A 11 -6.53 -9.89 10.41
CA SER A 11 -7.49 -8.95 10.97
C SER A 11 -7.65 -9.15 12.47
N TYR A 12 -8.19 -8.14 13.10
CA TYR A 12 -8.65 -8.16 14.48
C TYR A 12 -9.94 -7.34 14.57
N GLU A 13 -10.98 -7.90 15.15
CA GLU A 13 -12.23 -7.23 15.38
C GLU A 13 -12.44 -7.07 16.89
N ASN A 14 -12.59 -5.82 17.32
CA ASN A 14 -12.97 -5.46 18.68
C ASN A 14 -14.45 -5.04 18.66
N GLU A 15 -15.29 -5.72 19.41
CA GLU A 15 -16.73 -5.50 19.43
C GLU A 15 -17.10 -4.12 20.00
N ASP A 16 -16.25 -3.56 20.86
CA ASP A 16 -16.44 -2.23 21.45
C ASP A 16 -15.93 -1.08 20.56
N SER A 17 -15.32 -1.40 19.41
CA SER A 17 -14.76 -0.38 18.52
C SER A 17 -15.82 0.16 17.56
N ASN A 18 -15.87 1.47 17.41
CA ASN A 18 -16.62 2.14 16.35
C ASN A 18 -15.78 2.42 15.08
N THR A 19 -14.49 2.05 15.09
CA THR A 19 -13.52 2.40 14.05
C THR A 19 -12.85 1.14 13.49
N MET A 20 -12.83 1.05 12.14
CA MET A 20 -12.12 0.02 11.39
C MET A 20 -10.96 0.64 10.60
N VAL A 21 -9.75 0.08 10.72
CA VAL A 21 -8.59 0.46 9.91
C VAL A 21 -8.33 -0.63 8.86
N ILE A 22 -8.40 -0.28 7.57
CA ILE A 22 -8.15 -1.23 6.47
C ILE A 22 -6.81 -0.90 5.81
N PHE A 23 -5.90 -1.88 5.77
CA PHE A 23 -4.58 -1.79 5.18
C PHE A 23 -4.56 -2.39 3.78
N VAL A 24 -4.06 -1.63 2.80
CA VAL A 24 -4.09 -1.96 1.36
C VAL A 24 -2.67 -1.90 0.80
N HIS A 25 -2.13 -3.05 0.40
CA HIS A 25 -0.75 -3.17 -0.09
C HIS A 25 -0.60 -2.76 -1.57
N GLY A 26 0.66 -2.60 -2.01
CA GLY A 26 1.02 -2.24 -3.37
C GLY A 26 1.02 -3.41 -4.36
N VAL A 27 1.37 -3.11 -5.62
CA VAL A 27 1.48 -4.10 -6.69
C VAL A 27 2.57 -5.13 -6.35
N ILE A 28 2.27 -6.41 -6.53
CA ILE A 28 3.11 -7.58 -6.19
C ILE A 28 3.54 -7.69 -4.72
N GLU A 29 3.10 -6.79 -3.86
CA GLU A 29 3.38 -6.78 -2.41
C GLU A 29 2.36 -7.60 -1.62
N GLY A 30 2.45 -7.51 -0.29
CA GLY A 30 1.51 -8.18 0.61
C GLY A 30 1.33 -7.46 1.95
N PRO A 31 0.39 -7.90 2.78
CA PRO A 31 -0.04 -7.18 3.97
C PRO A 31 0.99 -7.14 5.11
N ASN A 32 2.03 -7.98 5.09
CA ASN A 32 3.00 -8.08 6.20
C ASN A 32 3.69 -6.76 6.55
N GLN A 33 3.81 -5.82 5.62
CA GLN A 33 4.39 -4.51 5.84
C GLN A 33 3.60 -3.64 6.83
N PHE A 34 2.32 -3.95 7.04
CA PHE A 34 1.45 -3.19 7.94
C PHE A 34 1.42 -3.69 9.38
N LYS A 35 2.18 -4.73 9.74
CA LYS A 35 2.15 -5.31 11.09
C LYS A 35 2.41 -4.29 12.21
N GLU A 36 3.36 -3.36 12.01
CA GLU A 36 3.66 -2.33 13.01
C GLU A 36 2.54 -1.28 13.11
N PHE A 37 1.92 -0.92 11.99
CA PHE A 37 0.74 -0.04 11.96
C PHE A 37 -0.47 -0.71 12.63
N ALA A 38 -0.70 -1.99 12.37
CA ALA A 38 -1.75 -2.77 13.00
C ALA A 38 -1.59 -2.85 14.53
N LYS A 39 -0.36 -2.94 15.03
CA LYS A 39 -0.09 -2.86 16.48
C LYS A 39 -0.52 -1.51 17.07
N ILE A 40 -0.41 -0.42 16.34
CA ILE A 40 -0.89 0.90 16.80
C ILE A 40 -2.41 0.92 16.82
N ALA A 41 -3.09 0.43 15.78
CA ALA A 41 -4.54 0.33 15.74
C ALA A 41 -5.06 -0.54 16.92
N TYR A 42 -4.43 -1.70 17.15
CA TYR A 42 -4.74 -2.58 18.28
C TYR A 42 -4.62 -1.86 19.63
N LYS A 43 -3.51 -1.14 19.86
CA LYS A 43 -3.28 -0.37 21.13
C LYS A 43 -4.27 0.75 21.34
N LYS A 44 -4.96 1.21 20.29
CA LYS A 44 -6.05 2.19 20.35
C LYS A 44 -7.42 1.54 20.47
N ASN A 45 -7.48 0.23 20.67
CA ASN A 45 -8.71 -0.56 20.67
C ASN A 45 -9.52 -0.43 19.37
N PHE A 46 -8.88 -0.11 18.25
CA PHE A 46 -9.51 -0.11 16.94
C PHE A 46 -9.48 -1.51 16.31
N SER A 47 -10.53 -1.83 15.59
CA SER A 47 -10.55 -2.98 14.69
C SER A 47 -9.66 -2.71 13.48
N TYR A 48 -9.07 -3.76 12.92
CA TYR A 48 -8.27 -3.62 11.70
C TYR A 48 -8.37 -4.84 10.79
N SER A 49 -8.15 -4.61 9.50
CA SER A 49 -8.00 -5.65 8.49
C SER A 49 -6.89 -5.28 7.51
N ALA A 50 -5.94 -6.18 7.32
CA ALA A 50 -4.89 -6.08 6.30
C ALA A 50 -5.20 -7.08 5.19
N ILE A 51 -5.71 -6.55 4.09
CA ILE A 51 -6.25 -7.36 2.99
C ILE A 51 -5.16 -7.92 2.09
N LEU A 52 -5.50 -8.95 1.35
CA LEU A 52 -4.69 -9.47 0.25
C LEU A 52 -5.49 -9.33 -1.04
N LEU A 53 -4.98 -8.50 -1.97
CA LEU A 53 -5.63 -8.20 -3.23
C LEU A 53 -5.67 -9.41 -4.16
N ASP A 54 -6.63 -9.47 -5.08
CA ASP A 54 -6.75 -10.55 -6.05
C ASP A 54 -5.44 -10.80 -6.80
N GLY A 55 -5.09 -12.07 -6.98
CA GLY A 55 -3.85 -12.51 -7.62
C GLY A 55 -2.59 -12.43 -6.76
N HIS A 56 -2.64 -11.79 -5.60
CA HIS A 56 -1.52 -11.68 -4.66
C HIS A 56 -1.50 -12.84 -3.65
N GLY A 57 -0.35 -13.09 -3.03
CA GLY A 57 -0.15 -14.23 -2.12
C GLY A 57 -0.20 -15.59 -2.83
N LYS A 58 -0.12 -15.62 -4.15
CA LYS A 58 -0.27 -16.80 -5.01
C LYS A 58 0.87 -16.90 -6.03
N ARG A 59 0.75 -17.86 -6.95
CA ARG A 59 1.74 -18.04 -8.02
C ARG A 59 1.71 -16.84 -8.99
N GLY A 60 2.82 -16.57 -9.67
CA GLY A 60 2.91 -15.48 -10.63
C GLY A 60 1.88 -15.55 -11.78
N ILE A 61 1.42 -16.76 -12.15
CA ILE A 61 0.36 -16.91 -13.16
C ILE A 61 -1.01 -16.45 -12.63
N ASP A 62 -1.26 -16.55 -11.34
CA ASP A 62 -2.51 -16.09 -10.73
C ASP A 62 -2.55 -14.56 -10.70
N PHE A 63 -1.41 -13.90 -10.44
CA PHE A 63 -1.27 -12.45 -10.60
C PHE A 63 -1.49 -12.00 -12.06
N ALA A 64 -0.94 -12.72 -13.03
CA ALA A 64 -1.15 -12.43 -14.46
C ALA A 64 -2.63 -12.46 -14.88
N LYS A 65 -3.48 -13.23 -14.18
CA LYS A 65 -4.93 -13.35 -14.42
C LYS A 65 -5.78 -12.32 -13.66
N SER A 66 -5.16 -11.55 -12.78
CA SER A 66 -5.81 -10.44 -12.08
C SER A 66 -5.92 -9.20 -12.98
N ASN A 67 -6.51 -8.12 -12.51
CA ASN A 67 -6.57 -6.81 -13.16
C ASN A 67 -6.99 -5.72 -12.16
N LYS A 68 -6.99 -4.45 -12.61
CA LYS A 68 -7.36 -3.33 -11.74
C LYS A 68 -8.79 -3.40 -11.21
N GLU A 69 -9.73 -3.94 -11.98
CA GLU A 69 -11.12 -4.13 -11.58
C GLU A 69 -11.20 -5.07 -10.37
N LYS A 70 -10.52 -6.22 -10.44
CA LYS A 70 -10.47 -7.19 -9.34
C LYS A 70 -9.75 -6.65 -8.10
N TRP A 71 -8.75 -5.78 -8.27
CA TRP A 71 -8.10 -5.11 -7.13
C TRP A 71 -9.04 -4.12 -6.46
N ILE A 72 -9.77 -3.31 -7.24
CA ILE A 72 -10.81 -2.41 -6.72
C ILE A 72 -11.89 -3.22 -6.00
N GLU A 73 -12.39 -4.29 -6.61
CA GLU A 73 -13.40 -5.18 -6.01
C GLU A 73 -12.91 -5.83 -4.70
N SER A 74 -11.62 -6.14 -4.59
CA SER A 74 -11.06 -6.72 -3.37
C SER A 74 -11.18 -5.74 -2.19
N LEU A 75 -10.87 -4.46 -2.41
CA LEU A 75 -11.04 -3.41 -1.41
C LEU A 75 -12.54 -3.10 -1.17
N ASP A 76 -13.33 -3.03 -2.22
CA ASP A 76 -14.78 -2.79 -2.12
C ASP A 76 -15.47 -3.85 -1.25
N ARG A 77 -15.16 -5.13 -1.46
CA ARG A 77 -15.72 -6.23 -0.64
C ARG A 77 -15.37 -6.07 0.83
N GLU A 78 -14.14 -5.66 1.13
CA GLU A 78 -13.72 -5.46 2.51
C GLU A 78 -14.42 -4.25 3.16
N ILE A 79 -14.57 -3.15 2.43
CA ILE A 79 -15.32 -1.98 2.92
C ILE A 79 -16.79 -2.33 3.13
N VAL A 80 -17.43 -3.03 2.19
CA VAL A 80 -18.83 -3.45 2.29
C VAL A 80 -19.06 -4.37 3.49
N LYS A 81 -18.10 -5.27 3.78
CA LYS A 81 -18.15 -6.15 4.96
C LYS A 81 -18.26 -5.36 6.27
N TYR A 82 -17.65 -4.18 6.35
CA TYR A 82 -17.50 -3.43 7.60
C TYR A 82 -18.28 -2.11 7.68
N LYS A 83 -18.73 -1.55 6.55
CA LYS A 83 -19.35 -0.21 6.49
C LYS A 83 -20.61 -0.04 7.36
N ASP A 84 -21.34 -1.12 7.61
CA ASP A 84 -22.57 -1.09 8.41
C ASP A 84 -22.31 -1.48 9.89
N LYS A 85 -21.13 -2.05 10.16
CA LYS A 85 -20.69 -2.43 11.52
C LYS A 85 -19.93 -1.31 12.23
N TYR A 86 -19.20 -0.48 11.48
CA TYR A 86 -18.37 0.59 12.03
C TYR A 86 -18.84 1.96 11.57
N GLU A 87 -18.77 2.94 12.47
CA GLU A 87 -19.09 4.33 12.15
C GLU A 87 -18.04 4.94 11.24
N LYS A 88 -16.76 4.63 11.49
CA LYS A 88 -15.61 5.17 10.80
C LYS A 88 -14.76 4.08 10.19
N ILE A 89 -14.35 4.28 8.93
CA ILE A 89 -13.34 3.46 8.26
C ILE A 89 -12.16 4.36 7.88
N ILE A 90 -10.96 3.94 8.25
CA ILE A 90 -9.71 4.61 7.91
C ILE A 90 -8.96 3.70 6.94
N LEU A 91 -8.53 4.24 5.80
CA LEU A 91 -7.76 3.48 4.82
C LEU A 91 -6.28 3.83 4.91
N VAL A 92 -5.43 2.81 4.96
CA VAL A 92 -3.97 2.94 4.95
C VAL A 92 -3.45 2.22 3.71
N GLY A 93 -3.05 2.99 2.71
CA GLY A 93 -2.62 2.45 1.42
C GLY A 93 -1.14 2.67 1.14
N HIS A 94 -0.42 1.61 0.78
CA HIS A 94 0.95 1.69 0.31
C HIS A 94 1.01 1.55 -1.21
N SER A 95 1.78 2.40 -1.88
CA SER A 95 2.00 2.35 -3.33
C SER A 95 0.67 2.29 -4.10
N MET A 96 0.42 1.28 -4.94
CA MET A 96 -0.87 1.07 -5.63
C MET A 96 -2.06 1.03 -4.65
N GLY A 97 -1.87 0.49 -3.44
CA GLY A 97 -2.91 0.48 -2.41
C GLY A 97 -3.39 1.87 -2.02
N GLY A 98 -2.50 2.88 -2.07
CA GLY A 98 -2.88 4.29 -1.87
C GLY A 98 -3.78 4.82 -2.99
N LEU A 99 -3.53 4.45 -4.26
CA LEU A 99 -4.41 4.81 -5.38
C LEU A 99 -5.82 4.20 -5.19
N LEU A 100 -5.87 2.91 -4.81
CA LEU A 100 -7.13 2.23 -4.53
C LEU A 100 -7.88 2.89 -3.36
N SER A 101 -7.16 3.26 -2.29
CA SER A 101 -7.72 3.93 -1.11
C SER A 101 -8.31 5.30 -1.45
N ILE A 102 -7.66 6.09 -2.32
CA ILE A 102 -8.20 7.37 -2.80
C ILE A 102 -9.49 7.13 -3.59
N LEU A 103 -9.52 6.16 -4.51
CA LEU A 103 -10.73 5.85 -5.29
C LEU A 103 -11.88 5.37 -4.41
N ALA A 104 -11.58 4.54 -3.41
CA ALA A 104 -12.56 4.04 -2.46
C ALA A 104 -13.12 5.16 -1.57
N SER A 105 -12.30 6.11 -1.11
CA SER A 105 -12.78 7.24 -0.29
C SER A 105 -13.75 8.15 -1.05
N LEU A 106 -13.57 8.30 -2.36
CA LEU A 106 -14.50 9.05 -3.21
C LEU A 106 -15.81 8.31 -3.45
N LYS A 107 -15.80 6.97 -3.38
CA LYS A 107 -16.99 6.13 -3.55
C LYS A 107 -17.79 5.98 -2.24
N TYR A 108 -17.11 5.90 -1.11
CA TYR A 108 -17.68 5.65 0.22
C TYR A 108 -17.50 6.87 1.14
N LYS A 109 -17.83 8.07 0.66
CA LYS A 109 -17.59 9.36 1.32
C LYS A 109 -18.13 9.41 2.76
N ASP A 110 -19.31 8.85 3.00
CA ASP A 110 -19.98 8.89 4.30
C ASP A 110 -19.36 7.92 5.33
N LYS A 111 -18.48 7.04 4.90
CA LYS A 111 -17.86 5.99 5.74
C LYS A 111 -16.35 6.15 5.92
N ILE A 112 -15.66 6.65 4.90
CA ILE A 112 -14.21 6.84 4.99
C ILE A 112 -13.94 8.16 5.70
N SER A 113 -13.35 8.08 6.89
CA SER A 113 -13.08 9.23 7.75
C SER A 113 -11.66 9.75 7.65
N GLY A 114 -10.74 9.00 7.05
CA GLY A 114 -9.35 9.42 6.90
C GLY A 114 -8.54 8.50 5.99
N LEU A 115 -7.47 9.05 5.43
CA LEU A 115 -6.51 8.34 4.57
C LEU A 115 -5.09 8.44 5.10
N VAL A 116 -4.34 7.34 5.02
CA VAL A 116 -2.89 7.34 5.16
C VAL A 116 -2.29 6.82 3.86
N LEU A 117 -1.56 7.69 3.16
CA LEU A 117 -1.01 7.47 1.83
C LEU A 117 0.51 7.30 1.92
N ILE A 118 1.01 6.09 1.70
CA ILE A 118 2.43 5.76 1.83
C ILE A 118 3.00 5.50 0.45
N ALA A 119 4.00 6.26 0.03
CA ALA A 119 4.72 6.09 -1.24
C ALA A 119 3.79 5.93 -2.46
N VAL A 120 2.73 6.74 -2.56
CA VAL A 120 1.71 6.63 -3.63
C VAL A 120 2.29 7.07 -4.97
N PRO A 121 2.22 6.24 -6.03
CA PRO A 121 2.82 6.54 -7.32
C PRO A 121 1.87 7.35 -8.21
N PHE A 122 2.26 8.58 -8.57
CA PHE A 122 1.70 9.32 -9.71
C PHE A 122 2.73 9.48 -10.82
N ARG A 123 4.01 9.36 -10.48
CA ARG A 123 5.15 9.31 -11.41
C ARG A 123 6.12 8.26 -10.89
N VAL A 124 6.45 7.31 -11.74
CA VAL A 124 7.38 6.22 -11.39
C VAL A 124 8.74 6.43 -12.04
N PHE A 125 9.77 6.00 -11.32
CA PHE A 125 11.14 6.02 -11.79
C PHE A 125 11.91 4.87 -11.14
N ILE A 126 12.19 3.83 -11.92
CA ILE A 126 12.88 2.64 -11.41
C ILE A 126 14.38 2.92 -11.38
N LYS A 127 14.95 3.04 -10.18
CA LYS A 127 16.39 3.20 -10.00
C LYS A 127 17.15 1.92 -10.40
N SER A 128 18.33 2.06 -10.99
CA SER A 128 19.17 0.95 -11.46
C SER A 128 19.41 -0.12 -10.38
N LYS A 129 19.62 0.30 -9.14
CA LYS A 129 19.79 -0.62 -7.99
C LYS A 129 18.56 -1.54 -7.78
N MET A 130 17.34 -1.06 -8.10
CA MET A 130 16.13 -1.88 -8.01
C MET A 130 16.06 -2.90 -9.16
N ILE A 131 16.48 -2.53 -10.36
CA ILE A 131 16.60 -3.46 -11.49
C ILE A 131 17.57 -4.59 -11.14
N ILE A 132 18.74 -4.24 -10.59
CA ILE A 132 19.75 -5.22 -10.15
C ILE A 132 19.16 -6.14 -9.06
N SER A 133 18.45 -5.59 -8.09
CA SER A 133 17.78 -6.37 -7.04
C SER A 133 16.74 -7.32 -7.62
N SER A 134 15.94 -6.87 -8.58
CA SER A 134 14.94 -7.70 -9.26
C SER A 134 15.59 -8.88 -10.02
N ILE A 135 16.72 -8.64 -10.70
CA ILE A 135 17.50 -9.69 -11.37
C ILE A 135 18.04 -10.70 -10.35
N LYS A 136 18.61 -10.22 -9.22
CA LYS A 136 19.11 -11.10 -8.15
C LYS A 136 17.99 -11.94 -7.56
N ILE A 137 16.82 -11.35 -7.33
CA ILE A 137 15.63 -12.05 -6.83
C ILE A 137 15.20 -13.12 -7.83
N TYR A 138 15.15 -12.80 -9.12
CA TYR A 138 14.78 -13.73 -10.17
C TYR A 138 15.68 -14.98 -10.18
N PHE A 139 17.00 -14.80 -10.05
CA PHE A 139 17.96 -15.90 -10.02
C PHE A 139 18.17 -16.53 -8.64
N GLY A 140 17.37 -16.14 -7.62
CA GLY A 140 17.51 -16.65 -6.26
C GLY A 140 18.82 -16.23 -5.55
N ARG A 141 19.51 -15.20 -6.07
CA ARG A 141 20.80 -14.72 -5.53
C ARG A 141 20.59 -13.68 -4.42
N ILE A 142 19.83 -14.04 -3.39
CA ILE A 142 19.50 -13.15 -2.28
C ILE A 142 20.48 -13.38 -1.15
N LYS A 143 21.36 -12.39 -0.90
CA LYS A 143 22.36 -12.46 0.17
C LYS A 143 21.90 -11.65 1.39
N LYS A 144 22.20 -12.12 2.60
CA LYS A 144 21.82 -11.44 3.86
C LYS A 144 22.42 -10.03 4.00
N ASN A 145 23.58 -9.77 3.42
CA ASN A 145 24.24 -8.47 3.41
C ASN A 145 23.74 -7.53 2.28
N ASP A 146 22.91 -7.99 1.36
CA ASP A 146 22.26 -7.17 0.34
C ASP A 146 20.91 -6.71 0.85
N PHE A 147 20.95 -5.68 1.68
CA PHE A 147 19.79 -5.18 2.43
C PHE A 147 18.59 -4.84 1.53
N LEU A 148 18.81 -4.08 0.44
CA LEU A 148 17.73 -3.69 -0.46
C LEU A 148 17.08 -4.90 -1.14
N THR A 149 17.90 -5.80 -1.69
CA THR A 149 17.39 -7.02 -2.35
C THR A 149 16.60 -7.89 -1.37
N MET A 150 17.09 -8.02 -0.13
CA MET A 150 16.40 -8.78 0.92
C MET A 150 15.06 -8.16 1.27
N LYS A 151 15.01 -6.84 1.51
CA LYS A 151 13.77 -6.12 1.85
C LYS A 151 12.75 -6.14 0.72
N ALA A 152 13.20 -5.91 -0.53
CA ALA A 152 12.34 -6.06 -1.70
C ALA A 152 11.80 -7.49 -1.80
N TYR A 153 12.64 -8.51 -1.59
CA TYR A 153 12.21 -9.91 -1.58
C TYR A 153 11.19 -10.20 -0.48
N ASP A 154 11.37 -9.67 0.72
CA ASP A 154 10.45 -9.86 1.84
C ASP A 154 9.08 -9.20 1.61
N ALA A 155 9.05 -8.08 0.89
CA ALA A 155 7.82 -7.38 0.55
C ALA A 155 6.96 -8.11 -0.51
N LEU A 156 7.58 -8.90 -1.39
CA LEU A 156 6.88 -9.59 -2.47
C LEU A 156 5.98 -10.71 -1.95
N SER A 157 4.71 -10.68 -2.31
CA SER A 157 3.73 -11.74 -2.04
C SER A 157 3.52 -12.67 -3.24
N VAL A 158 3.80 -12.19 -4.44
CA VAL A 158 3.60 -12.97 -5.68
C VAL A 158 4.77 -13.93 -5.90
N GLY A 159 4.48 -15.19 -6.15
CA GLY A 159 5.48 -16.23 -6.38
C GLY A 159 6.29 -15.99 -7.66
N MET A 160 7.58 -16.42 -7.62
CA MET A 160 8.45 -16.38 -8.78
C MET A 160 7.91 -17.25 -9.90
N CYS A 161 8.14 -16.84 -11.14
CA CYS A 161 7.65 -17.54 -12.31
C CYS A 161 8.66 -17.51 -13.46
N ASN A 162 8.40 -18.27 -14.54
CA ASN A 162 9.23 -18.26 -15.73
C ASN A 162 9.04 -16.96 -16.54
N LEU A 163 9.96 -16.69 -17.46
CA LEU A 163 9.98 -15.47 -18.27
C LEU A 163 8.67 -15.26 -19.04
N GLY A 164 8.10 -16.33 -19.61
CA GLY A 164 6.82 -16.25 -20.34
C GLY A 164 5.65 -15.80 -19.46
N THR A 165 5.66 -16.15 -18.18
CA THR A 165 4.67 -15.67 -17.22
C THR A 165 4.91 -14.19 -16.86
N TYR A 166 6.17 -13.72 -16.74
CA TYR A 166 6.47 -12.30 -16.51
C TYR A 166 5.99 -11.41 -17.68
N ILE A 167 6.07 -11.88 -18.92
CA ILE A 167 5.50 -11.15 -20.08
C ILE A 167 3.99 -10.95 -19.88
N LYS A 168 3.28 -11.93 -19.31
CA LYS A 168 1.84 -11.81 -19.00
C LYS A 168 1.52 -10.84 -17.86
N TRP A 169 2.53 -10.32 -17.14
CA TRP A 169 2.35 -9.26 -16.14
C TRP A 169 2.31 -7.86 -16.76
N ILE A 170 2.75 -7.69 -18.00
CA ILE A 170 2.75 -6.38 -18.68
C ILE A 170 1.38 -5.70 -18.60
N PRO A 171 0.24 -6.36 -18.90
CA PRO A 171 -1.07 -5.73 -18.74
C PRO A 171 -1.36 -5.29 -17.30
N ARG A 172 -0.80 -5.93 -16.29
CA ARG A 172 -0.97 -5.53 -14.86
C ARG A 172 -0.26 -4.23 -14.53
N TYR A 173 0.90 -4.02 -15.13
CA TYR A 173 1.59 -2.71 -15.01
C TYR A 173 0.85 -1.61 -15.80
N LEU A 174 0.24 -1.93 -16.94
CA LEU A 174 -0.64 -1.00 -17.66
C LEU A 174 -1.89 -0.66 -16.84
N ASP A 175 -2.46 -1.63 -16.12
CA ASP A 175 -3.54 -1.41 -15.16
C ASP A 175 -3.10 -0.44 -14.05
N LEU A 176 -1.89 -0.57 -13.51
CA LEU A 176 -1.33 0.36 -12.53
C LEU A 176 -1.22 1.78 -13.10
N PHE A 177 -0.68 1.95 -14.32
CA PHE A 177 -0.60 3.27 -14.96
C PHE A 177 -2.00 3.87 -15.21
N THR A 178 -2.97 3.04 -15.55
CA THR A 178 -4.37 3.46 -15.68
C THR A 178 -4.92 3.96 -14.34
N LEU A 179 -4.68 3.23 -13.24
CA LEU A 179 -5.06 3.66 -11.89
C LEU A 179 -4.41 4.99 -11.51
N MET A 180 -3.10 5.17 -11.78
CA MET A 180 -2.40 6.43 -11.54
C MET A 180 -3.10 7.59 -12.24
N HIS A 181 -3.41 7.45 -13.53
CA HIS A 181 -4.05 8.50 -14.32
C HIS A 181 -5.48 8.82 -13.86
N ILE A 182 -6.30 7.79 -13.60
CA ILE A 182 -7.68 7.98 -13.12
C ILE A 182 -7.69 8.66 -11.75
N THR A 183 -6.79 8.23 -10.85
CA THR A 183 -6.72 8.75 -9.49
C THR A 183 -6.21 10.20 -9.49
N GLU A 184 -5.19 10.53 -10.28
CA GLU A 184 -4.68 11.91 -10.40
C GLU A 184 -5.80 12.90 -10.76
N LYS A 185 -6.64 12.55 -11.74
CA LYS A 185 -7.78 13.39 -12.16
C LYS A 185 -8.84 13.59 -11.07
N LYS A 186 -8.90 12.67 -10.12
CA LYS A 186 -9.88 12.69 -9.04
C LYS A 186 -9.38 13.33 -7.74
N LEU A 187 -8.06 13.55 -7.59
CA LEU A 187 -7.47 14.15 -6.39
C LEU A 187 -8.16 15.45 -5.93
N PRO A 188 -8.53 16.40 -6.83
CA PRO A 188 -9.21 17.64 -6.39
C PRO A 188 -10.56 17.44 -5.70
N LYS A 189 -11.14 16.24 -5.78
CA LYS A 189 -12.43 15.86 -5.16
C LYS A 189 -12.26 15.16 -3.82
N LEU A 190 -11.01 14.97 -3.36
CA LEU A 190 -10.72 14.32 -2.08
C LEU A 190 -11.03 15.31 -0.96
N GLU A 191 -11.87 14.90 -0.01
CA GLU A 191 -12.35 15.76 1.09
C GLU A 191 -11.91 15.27 2.47
N VAL A 192 -11.53 13.99 2.59
CA VAL A 192 -11.17 13.40 3.89
C VAL A 192 -9.78 13.80 4.36
N PRO A 193 -9.55 13.97 5.68
CA PRO A 193 -8.22 14.22 6.24
C PRO A 193 -7.20 13.19 5.75
N THR A 194 -6.00 13.63 5.40
CA THR A 194 -5.02 12.77 4.75
C THR A 194 -3.63 12.92 5.37
N LEU A 195 -3.02 11.80 5.81
CA LEU A 195 -1.62 11.72 6.19
C LEU A 195 -0.81 11.14 5.02
N ILE A 196 0.17 11.88 4.53
CA ILE A 196 1.05 11.48 3.42
C ILE A 196 2.44 11.13 3.97
N ILE A 197 2.94 9.95 3.64
CA ILE A 197 4.29 9.52 3.99
C ILE A 197 5.09 9.42 2.70
N TYR A 198 6.01 10.35 2.53
CA TYR A 198 6.87 10.46 1.36
C TYR A 198 8.30 10.03 1.70
N THR A 199 8.92 9.29 0.79
CA THR A 199 10.26 8.73 0.94
C THR A 199 11.20 9.29 -0.14
N LYS A 200 12.19 10.07 0.26
CA LYS A 200 13.15 10.72 -0.67
C LYS A 200 14.05 9.71 -1.39
N LYS A 201 14.41 8.62 -0.72
CA LYS A 201 15.25 7.55 -1.28
C LYS A 201 14.45 6.46 -1.97
N ASP A 202 13.15 6.62 -2.18
CA ASP A 202 12.30 5.64 -2.86
C ASP A 202 12.96 5.17 -4.19
N GLU A 203 12.89 3.88 -4.44
CA GLU A 203 13.50 3.24 -5.59
C GLU A 203 12.57 3.15 -6.81
N LEU A 204 11.28 3.38 -6.62
CA LEU A 204 10.22 3.18 -7.62
C LEU A 204 9.38 4.42 -7.86
N VAL A 205 9.11 5.20 -6.81
CA VAL A 205 8.23 6.37 -6.86
C VAL A 205 9.05 7.65 -6.93
N SER A 206 8.81 8.45 -7.95
CA SER A 206 9.49 9.72 -8.14
C SER A 206 8.96 10.79 -7.18
N GLU A 207 9.83 11.69 -6.73
CA GLU A 207 9.46 12.92 -6.00
C GLU A 207 8.36 13.74 -6.71
N LYS A 208 8.29 13.67 -8.04
CA LYS A 208 7.22 14.30 -8.81
C LYS A 208 5.81 13.79 -8.40
N SER A 209 5.70 12.60 -7.78
CA SER A 209 4.44 12.09 -7.25
C SER A 209 3.95 12.92 -6.07
N LEU A 210 4.85 13.34 -5.18
CA LEU A 210 4.51 14.25 -4.09
C LEU A 210 4.00 15.60 -4.63
N ARG A 211 4.68 16.16 -5.61
CA ARG A 211 4.25 17.43 -6.26
C ARG A 211 2.86 17.31 -6.90
N VAL A 212 2.50 16.12 -7.41
CA VAL A 212 1.14 15.88 -7.92
C VAL A 212 0.12 15.95 -6.79
N LEU A 213 0.41 15.33 -5.64
CA LEU A 213 -0.47 15.42 -4.45
C LEU A 213 -0.61 16.87 -3.98
N GLU A 214 0.49 17.56 -3.71
CA GLU A 214 0.50 18.97 -3.22
C GLU A 214 -0.26 19.92 -4.17
N LYS A 215 -0.10 19.74 -5.48
CA LYS A 215 -0.77 20.58 -6.48
C LYS A 215 -2.28 20.36 -6.53
N ASN A 216 -2.75 19.12 -6.32
CA ASN A 216 -4.13 18.73 -6.61
C ASN A 216 -5.00 18.53 -5.37
N LEU A 217 -4.42 18.23 -4.20
CA LEU A 217 -5.19 18.11 -2.97
C LEU A 217 -5.77 19.47 -2.55
N ARG A 218 -7.00 19.44 -2.04
CA ARG A 218 -7.75 20.61 -1.54
C ARG A 218 -8.26 20.41 -0.12
N ASN A 219 -8.12 19.21 0.41
CA ASN A 219 -8.50 18.81 1.76
C ASN A 219 -7.38 19.11 2.75
N ASP A 220 -7.65 18.88 4.03
CA ASP A 220 -6.65 18.90 5.10
C ASP A 220 -5.66 17.73 4.93
N TYR A 221 -4.36 18.03 4.86
CA TYR A 221 -3.34 17.00 4.78
C TYR A 221 -2.06 17.38 5.56
N GLU A 222 -1.38 16.34 6.07
CA GLU A 222 -0.05 16.43 6.68
C GLU A 222 0.92 15.57 5.89
N ILE A 223 2.17 16.06 5.67
CA ILE A 223 3.21 15.30 4.98
C ILE A 223 4.35 14.98 5.95
N ILE A 224 4.76 13.72 5.96
CA ILE A 224 5.99 13.26 6.60
C ILE A 224 7.03 12.99 5.53
N HIS A 225 8.17 13.66 5.63
CA HIS A 225 9.32 13.44 4.77
C HIS A 225 10.30 12.48 5.44
N LEU A 226 10.66 11.41 4.71
CA LEU A 226 11.63 10.42 5.12
C LEU A 226 12.90 10.54 4.27
N GLU A 227 14.04 10.72 4.92
CA GLU A 227 15.33 10.97 4.25
C GLU A 227 16.11 9.68 3.95
N GLU A 228 15.94 8.64 4.81
CA GLU A 228 16.77 7.43 4.78
C GLU A 228 16.01 6.16 4.38
N SER A 229 14.69 6.16 4.46
CA SER A 229 13.84 5.03 4.07
C SER A 229 13.72 4.89 2.56
N GLY A 230 13.38 3.67 2.11
CA GLY A 230 13.10 3.36 0.70
C GLY A 230 11.68 2.87 0.50
N HIS A 231 11.38 2.34 -0.69
CA HIS A 231 10.04 1.85 -1.01
C HIS A 231 9.61 0.65 -0.16
N PHE A 232 10.53 -0.27 0.11
CA PHE A 232 10.25 -1.55 0.78
C PHE A 232 10.75 -1.64 2.22
N TYR A 233 11.30 -0.55 2.77
CA TYR A 233 11.87 -0.56 4.11
C TYR A 233 11.84 0.81 4.74
N TYR A 234 11.79 0.81 6.08
CA TYR A 234 11.94 2.01 6.88
C TYR A 234 13.21 1.93 7.71
N ASN A 235 13.97 3.03 7.76
CA ASN A 235 14.98 3.23 8.79
C ASN A 235 14.33 3.17 10.17
N ARG A 236 14.99 2.59 11.16
CA ARG A 236 14.42 2.37 12.50
C ARG A 236 13.93 3.66 13.16
N LYS A 237 14.70 4.75 13.03
CA LYS A 237 14.34 6.07 13.59
C LYS A 237 13.10 6.63 12.88
N GLU A 238 13.08 6.56 11.56
CA GLU A 238 11.97 7.06 10.75
C GLU A 238 10.70 6.21 10.92
N LEU A 239 10.83 4.90 11.09
CA LEU A 239 9.70 4.05 11.43
C LEU A 239 9.04 4.50 12.75
N SER A 240 9.83 4.81 13.78
CA SER A 240 9.30 5.32 15.05
C SER A 240 8.58 6.67 14.86
N GLN A 241 9.11 7.54 14.01
CA GLN A 241 8.46 8.81 13.64
C GLN A 241 7.13 8.59 12.91
N ILE A 242 7.12 7.69 11.91
CA ILE A 242 5.91 7.33 11.17
C ILE A 242 4.82 6.80 12.11
N LEU A 243 5.18 5.84 12.98
CA LEU A 243 4.22 5.23 13.89
C LEU A 243 3.66 6.22 14.92
N LYS A 244 4.50 7.16 15.39
CA LYS A 244 4.05 8.26 16.26
C LYS A 244 3.05 9.15 15.51
N LYS A 245 3.38 9.60 14.31
CA LYS A 245 2.52 10.44 13.48
C LYS A 245 1.23 9.73 13.07
N PHE A 246 1.31 8.45 12.74
CA PHE A 246 0.13 7.64 12.48
C PHE A 246 -0.79 7.58 13.70
N LYS A 247 -0.24 7.36 14.89
CA LYS A 247 -1.03 7.41 16.14
C LYS A 247 -1.68 8.78 16.33
N GLU A 248 -0.93 9.88 16.21
CA GLU A 248 -1.45 11.25 16.31
C GLU A 248 -2.57 11.53 15.31
N PHE A 249 -2.43 11.02 14.08
CA PHE A 249 -3.46 11.13 13.04
C PHE A 249 -4.74 10.38 13.44
N LEU A 250 -4.60 9.14 13.94
CA LEU A 250 -5.75 8.37 14.45
C LEU A 250 -6.42 9.02 15.67
N ASP A 251 -5.70 9.80 16.48
CA ASP A 251 -6.24 10.52 17.65
C ASP A 251 -7.11 11.72 17.24
N LYS A 252 -6.94 12.24 16.01
CA LYS A 252 -7.66 13.41 15.50
C LYS A 252 -8.98 13.06 14.78
N LEU A 253 -9.17 11.80 14.36
CA LEU A 253 -10.33 11.31 13.62
C LEU A 253 -11.42 10.77 14.55
#